data_02596d8168c398b1d1fac95fc00c4d76
#
_entry.id   02596d8168c398b1d1fac95fc00c4d76
#
_cell.length_a   1.000
_cell.length_b   1.000
_cell.length_c   1.000
_cell.angle_alpha   90.00
_cell.angle_beta   90.00
_cell.angle_gamma   90.00
#
_symmetry.space_group_name_H-M   'P 1'
#
loop_
_entity.id
_entity.type
_entity.pdbx_description
1 polymer ?
#
loop_
_entity_poly.entity_id
_entity_poly.type
_entity_poly.pdbx_seq_one_letter_code
_entity_poly.pdbx_strand_id
1 'polypeptide(L)'
;MINLKVNFSNLVKQLIISFILFSSVNVFSEENKILELIEKNWNETQTISGRFFQILDNDKKISGNFYIEKPYKSSFTYDNKLENIITSKFFINIVDQERYLIDKYPIINQPIYKLMSEKISFREIFKILSINQANDEIVIKLLSKNDSSNIGTQINLTFSNSNYSLKNWEIIDELGQSTYLEFTKVRKNISIEPVLFVVKVR
;
A
#
# COMPACT_ATOMS: atom_id res chain seq x y z
N MET A 1 -10.62 46.92 -50.09
CA MET A 1 -10.50 45.44 -50.11
C MET A 1 -9.49 45.04 -49.08
N ILE A 2 -9.92 44.57 -47.93
CA ILE A 2 -9.02 44.12 -46.85
C ILE A 2 -8.82 42.61 -47.04
N ASN A 3 -7.61 42.22 -47.42
CA ASN A 3 -7.23 40.80 -47.56
C ASN A 3 -6.93 40.21 -46.16
N LEU A 4 -7.90 39.54 -45.58
CA LEU A 4 -7.70 38.68 -44.41
C LEU A 4 -7.07 37.35 -44.85
N LYS A 5 -5.74 37.26 -44.94
CA LYS A 5 -5.05 35.96 -44.99
C LYS A 5 -5.06 35.37 -43.58
N VAL A 6 -6.08 34.61 -43.23
CA VAL A 6 -6.08 33.79 -42.05
C VAL A 6 -4.99 32.73 -42.21
N ASN A 7 -3.96 32.78 -41.36
CA ASN A 7 -2.84 31.88 -41.42
C ASN A 7 -3.27 30.52 -40.81
N PHE A 8 -3.74 29.63 -41.69
CA PHE A 8 -4.30 28.31 -41.37
C PHE A 8 -3.37 27.47 -40.47
N SER A 9 -2.06 27.66 -40.61
CA SER A 9 -1.03 27.00 -39.79
C SER A 9 -1.10 27.39 -38.30
N ASN A 10 -1.42 28.63 -37.99
CA ASN A 10 -1.53 29.09 -36.57
C ASN A 10 -2.83 28.63 -35.92
N LEU A 11 -3.93 28.52 -36.71
CA LEU A 11 -5.20 28.00 -36.19
C LEU A 11 -5.11 26.51 -35.85
N VAL A 12 -4.44 25.72 -36.67
CA VAL A 12 -4.21 24.29 -36.45
C VAL A 12 -3.29 24.08 -35.22
N LYS A 13 -2.23 24.88 -35.04
CA LYS A 13 -1.39 24.83 -33.86
C LYS A 13 -2.12 25.19 -32.57
N GLN A 14 -2.98 26.19 -32.57
CA GLN A 14 -3.80 26.56 -31.42
C GLN A 14 -4.84 25.48 -31.07
N LEU A 15 -5.42 24.80 -32.04
CA LEU A 15 -6.35 23.68 -31.85
C LEU A 15 -5.63 22.47 -31.24
N ILE A 16 -4.42 22.15 -31.70
CA ILE A 16 -3.62 21.04 -31.14
C ILE A 16 -3.20 21.32 -29.70
N ILE A 17 -2.76 22.55 -29.40
CA ILE A 17 -2.37 22.96 -28.04
C ILE A 17 -3.58 22.90 -27.09
N SER A 18 -4.77 23.34 -27.53
CA SER A 18 -6.00 23.28 -26.76
C SER A 18 -6.42 21.84 -26.45
N PHE A 19 -6.27 20.91 -27.41
CA PHE A 19 -6.61 19.49 -27.23
C PHE A 19 -5.69 18.77 -26.26
N ILE A 20 -4.39 19.11 -26.23
CA ILE A 20 -3.41 18.54 -25.29
C ILE A 20 -3.67 19.01 -23.86
N LEU A 21 -4.10 20.26 -23.68
CA LEU A 21 -4.45 20.80 -22.34
C LEU A 21 -5.74 20.19 -21.76
N PHE A 22 -6.72 19.83 -22.61
CA PHE A 22 -7.96 19.21 -22.13
C PHE A 22 -7.81 17.75 -21.72
N SER A 23 -6.87 17.00 -22.31
CA SER A 23 -6.65 15.59 -21.93
C SER A 23 -5.96 15.43 -20.58
N SER A 24 -5.09 16.36 -20.19
CA SER A 24 -4.37 16.30 -18.91
C SER A 24 -5.25 16.58 -17.68
N VAL A 25 -6.27 17.39 -17.81
CA VAL A 25 -7.17 17.71 -16.68
C VAL A 25 -8.07 16.53 -16.31
N ASN A 26 -8.50 15.73 -17.27
CA ASN A 26 -9.35 14.56 -17.01
C ASN A 26 -8.60 13.42 -16.28
N VAL A 27 -7.36 13.16 -16.66
CA VAL A 27 -6.53 12.10 -16.03
C VAL A 27 -6.29 12.43 -14.56
N PHE A 28 -5.92 13.66 -14.23
CA PHE A 28 -5.66 14.07 -12.85
C PHE A 28 -6.92 14.02 -11.96
N SER A 29 -8.08 14.27 -12.53
CA SER A 29 -9.38 14.16 -11.82
C SER A 29 -9.73 12.70 -11.52
N GLU A 30 -9.45 11.79 -12.44
CA GLU A 30 -9.75 10.37 -12.30
C GLU A 30 -8.85 9.69 -11.25
N GLU A 31 -7.54 9.96 -11.29
CA GLU A 31 -6.59 9.47 -10.27
C GLU A 31 -6.96 9.91 -8.86
N ASN A 32 -7.39 11.17 -8.68
CA ASN A 32 -7.84 11.67 -7.38
C ASN A 32 -9.07 10.91 -6.88
N LYS A 33 -10.04 10.68 -7.73
CA LYS A 33 -11.26 9.94 -7.39
C LYS A 33 -10.97 8.50 -7.00
N ILE A 34 -10.08 7.83 -7.72
CA ILE A 34 -9.64 6.47 -7.39
C ILE A 34 -8.97 6.43 -6.03
N LEU A 35 -8.06 7.36 -5.76
CA LEU A 35 -7.37 7.46 -4.48
C LEU A 35 -8.36 7.65 -3.32
N GLU A 36 -9.31 8.57 -3.45
CA GLU A 36 -10.36 8.81 -2.45
C GLU A 36 -11.20 7.56 -2.17
N LEU A 37 -11.55 6.80 -3.20
CA LEU A 37 -12.31 5.56 -3.05
C LEU A 37 -11.51 4.49 -2.30
N ILE A 38 -10.20 4.36 -2.59
CA ILE A 38 -9.32 3.44 -1.87
C ILE A 38 -9.12 3.89 -0.44
N GLU A 39 -8.84 5.18 -0.19
CA GLU A 39 -8.72 5.75 1.16
C GLU A 39 -9.99 5.53 1.98
N LYS A 40 -11.16 5.81 1.40
CA LYS A 40 -12.44 5.56 2.04
C LYS A 40 -12.60 4.09 2.43
N ASN A 41 -12.40 3.18 1.47
CA ASN A 41 -12.53 1.74 1.71
C ASN A 41 -11.53 1.26 2.79
N TRP A 42 -10.27 1.76 2.73
CA TRP A 42 -9.25 1.45 3.72
C TRP A 42 -9.61 1.97 5.10
N ASN A 43 -10.11 3.19 5.21
CA ASN A 43 -10.48 3.82 6.48
C ASN A 43 -11.73 3.21 7.12
N GLU A 44 -12.68 2.72 6.33
CA GLU A 44 -13.86 1.99 6.79
C GLU A 44 -13.53 0.53 7.21
N THR A 45 -12.35 0.03 6.86
CA THR A 45 -11.90 -1.32 7.21
C THR A 45 -11.20 -1.30 8.56
N GLN A 46 -11.77 -1.95 9.58
CA GLN A 46 -11.19 -2.06 10.92
C GLN A 46 -10.35 -3.32 11.08
N THR A 47 -10.79 -4.42 10.50
CA THR A 47 -10.08 -5.69 10.56
C THR A 47 -9.93 -6.31 9.18
N ILE A 48 -8.80 -6.97 8.97
CA ILE A 48 -8.50 -7.71 7.73
C ILE A 48 -7.89 -9.06 8.11
N SER A 49 -8.31 -10.12 7.47
CA SER A 49 -7.65 -11.42 7.59
C SER A 49 -7.60 -12.15 6.26
N GLY A 50 -6.73 -13.13 6.15
CA GLY A 50 -6.60 -13.96 4.96
C GLY A 50 -5.37 -14.84 4.99
N ARG A 51 -5.00 -15.29 3.79
CA ARG A 51 -3.75 -15.99 3.53
C ARG A 51 -2.78 -15.05 2.85
N PHE A 52 -1.49 -15.19 3.13
CA PHE A 52 -0.45 -14.50 2.40
C PHE A 52 0.57 -15.46 1.81
N PHE A 53 1.23 -15.00 0.74
CA PHE A 53 2.42 -15.59 0.17
C PHE A 53 3.51 -14.54 0.15
N GLN A 54 4.69 -14.88 0.67
CA GLN A 54 5.88 -14.04 0.61
C GLN A 54 6.87 -14.66 -0.35
N ILE A 55 7.41 -13.86 -1.27
CA ILE A 55 8.48 -14.27 -2.17
C ILE A 55 9.80 -13.82 -1.52
N LEU A 56 10.73 -14.76 -1.38
CA LEU A 56 12.08 -14.53 -0.89
C LEU A 56 13.04 -14.34 -2.08
N ASP A 57 14.24 -13.82 -1.82
CA ASP A 57 15.27 -13.48 -2.84
C ASP A 57 15.65 -14.63 -3.78
N ASN A 58 15.42 -15.89 -3.37
CA ASN A 58 15.68 -17.08 -4.16
C ASN A 58 14.43 -17.66 -4.84
N ASP A 59 13.42 -16.83 -5.08
CA ASP A 59 12.10 -17.22 -5.62
C ASP A 59 11.33 -18.25 -4.78
N LYS A 60 11.83 -18.58 -3.58
CA LYS A 60 11.15 -19.45 -2.64
C LYS A 60 9.92 -18.75 -2.09
N LYS A 61 8.75 -19.40 -2.27
CA LYS A 61 7.50 -18.94 -1.69
C LYS A 61 7.30 -19.54 -0.31
N ILE A 62 7.00 -18.70 0.64
CA ILE A 62 6.52 -19.07 1.97
C ILE A 62 5.11 -18.53 2.16
N SER A 63 4.30 -19.20 2.93
CA SER A 63 2.89 -18.86 3.11
C SER A 63 2.48 -18.87 4.57
N GLY A 64 1.34 -18.27 4.84
CA GLY A 64 0.79 -18.22 6.19
C GLY A 64 -0.57 -17.57 6.24
N ASN A 65 -1.03 -17.34 7.46
CA ASN A 65 -2.24 -16.57 7.73
C ASN A 65 -1.86 -15.19 8.25
N PHE A 66 -2.62 -14.19 7.88
CA PHE A 66 -2.45 -12.85 8.44
C PHE A 66 -3.74 -12.34 9.03
N TYR A 67 -3.59 -11.52 10.06
CA TYR A 67 -4.64 -10.83 10.76
C TYR A 67 -4.17 -9.40 11.04
N ILE A 68 -5.01 -8.43 10.70
CA ILE A 68 -4.77 -7.01 10.98
C ILE A 68 -5.98 -6.48 11.72
N GLU A 69 -5.76 -5.78 12.81
CA GLU A 69 -6.76 -5.01 13.57
C GLU A 69 -6.23 -3.60 13.76
N LYS A 70 -6.86 -2.64 13.10
CA LYS A 70 -6.49 -1.24 13.25
C LYS A 70 -6.97 -0.67 14.59
N PRO A 71 -6.21 0.23 15.20
CA PRO A 71 -4.88 0.64 14.74
C PRO A 71 -3.75 -0.29 15.21
N TYR A 72 -2.73 -0.43 14.39
CA TYR A 72 -1.37 -0.92 14.71
C TYR A 72 -1.19 -2.39 15.09
N LYS A 73 -2.23 -3.20 15.13
CA LYS A 73 -2.08 -4.62 15.46
C LYS A 73 -2.04 -5.47 14.20
N SER A 74 -1.06 -6.35 14.08
CA SER A 74 -1.07 -7.42 13.09
C SER A 74 -0.44 -8.69 13.64
N SER A 75 -0.81 -9.81 13.03
CA SER A 75 -0.25 -11.12 13.30
C SER A 75 -0.05 -11.85 11.99
N PHE A 76 1.17 -12.29 11.71
CA PHE A 76 1.56 -13.08 10.56
C PHE A 76 2.08 -14.43 11.06
N THR A 77 1.35 -15.49 10.80
CA THR A 77 1.67 -16.86 11.20
C THR A 77 2.11 -17.65 9.98
N TYR A 78 3.35 -18.10 9.96
CA TYR A 78 3.93 -18.83 8.83
C TYR A 78 3.67 -20.33 8.95
N ASP A 79 3.27 -20.97 7.84
CA ASP A 79 2.92 -22.41 7.84
C ASP A 79 4.10 -23.33 8.17
N ASN A 80 5.32 -22.97 7.73
CA ASN A 80 6.50 -23.84 7.80
C ASN A 80 7.71 -23.14 8.42
N LYS A 81 7.49 -22.12 9.25
CA LYS A 81 8.55 -21.44 10.01
C LYS A 81 8.35 -21.64 11.50
N LEU A 82 9.45 -21.60 12.25
CA LEU A 82 9.41 -21.64 13.70
C LEU A 82 9.03 -20.29 14.32
N GLU A 83 9.11 -19.22 13.54
CA GLU A 83 8.92 -17.86 13.99
C GLU A 83 7.70 -17.21 13.31
N ASN A 84 6.97 -16.43 14.07
CA ASN A 84 5.82 -15.63 13.64
C ASN A 84 6.11 -14.16 13.94
N ILE A 85 5.33 -13.26 13.31
CA ILE A 85 5.46 -11.81 13.51
C ILE A 85 4.18 -11.28 14.13
N ILE A 86 4.28 -10.59 15.26
CA ILE A 86 3.18 -9.87 15.90
C ILE A 86 3.56 -8.40 16.02
N THR A 87 2.78 -7.50 15.44
CA THR A 87 3.00 -6.06 15.62
C THR A 87 2.07 -5.50 16.69
N SER A 88 2.56 -4.48 17.36
CA SER A 88 1.82 -3.65 18.30
C SER A 88 2.06 -2.18 17.98
N LYS A 89 1.50 -1.28 18.77
CA LYS A 89 1.68 0.18 18.57
C LYS A 89 3.15 0.62 18.50
N PHE A 90 4.06 -0.08 19.17
CA PHE A 90 5.45 0.38 19.30
C PHE A 90 6.48 -0.59 18.71
N PHE A 91 6.12 -1.87 18.58
CA PHE A 91 7.08 -2.92 18.29
C PHE A 91 6.59 -3.90 17.23
N ILE A 92 7.54 -4.37 16.42
CA ILE A 92 7.49 -5.64 15.69
C ILE A 92 8.10 -6.68 16.62
N ASN A 93 7.34 -7.71 16.98
CA ASN A 93 7.77 -8.79 17.83
C ASN A 93 7.94 -10.05 16.99
N ILE A 94 9.11 -10.66 17.06
CA ILE A 94 9.37 -12.01 16.55
C ILE A 94 9.08 -12.98 17.68
N VAL A 95 8.20 -13.93 17.43
CA VAL A 95 7.72 -14.87 18.43
C VAL A 95 7.82 -16.32 17.93
N ASP A 96 7.94 -17.27 18.85
CA ASP A 96 7.84 -18.70 18.52
C ASP A 96 6.37 -19.13 18.23
N GLN A 97 6.16 -20.42 17.98
CA GLN A 97 4.84 -20.99 17.69
C GLN A 97 3.86 -20.86 18.87
N GLU A 98 4.36 -20.79 20.09
CA GLU A 98 3.56 -20.59 21.30
C GLU A 98 3.40 -19.11 21.67
N ARG A 99 3.92 -18.21 20.83
CA ARG A 99 3.94 -16.74 20.96
C ARG A 99 4.84 -16.21 22.08
N TYR A 100 5.87 -16.95 22.50
CA TYR A 100 6.90 -16.40 23.36
C TYR A 100 7.84 -15.51 22.55
N LEU A 101 8.18 -14.36 23.15
CA LEU A 101 9.06 -13.37 22.54
C LEU A 101 10.46 -13.96 22.32
N ILE A 102 10.93 -13.89 21.06
CA ILE A 102 12.30 -14.20 20.67
C ILE A 102 13.09 -12.91 20.53
N ASP A 103 12.54 -11.93 19.78
CA ASP A 103 13.17 -10.64 19.53
C ASP A 103 12.13 -9.54 19.27
N LYS A 104 12.53 -8.26 19.36
CA LYS A 104 11.66 -7.12 19.12
C LYS A 104 12.39 -5.94 18.50
N TYR A 105 11.71 -5.24 17.59
CA TYR A 105 12.20 -4.07 16.88
C TYR A 105 11.21 -2.91 16.96
N PRO A 106 11.67 -1.64 17.04
CA PRO A 106 10.76 -0.49 16.97
C PRO A 106 10.06 -0.43 15.61
N ILE A 107 8.75 -0.17 15.59
CA ILE A 107 7.95 -0.09 14.36
C ILE A 107 7.71 1.35 13.90
N ILE A 108 7.92 2.34 14.78
CA ILE A 108 7.45 3.72 14.58
C ILE A 108 7.99 4.39 13.30
N ASN A 109 9.18 4.01 12.86
CA ASN A 109 9.80 4.52 11.63
C ASN A 109 9.49 3.67 10.40
N GLN A 110 8.75 2.58 10.56
CA GLN A 110 8.40 1.71 9.44
C GLN A 110 7.21 2.27 8.67
N PRO A 111 7.27 2.35 7.34
CA PRO A 111 6.15 2.87 6.55
C PRO A 111 4.85 2.12 6.75
N ILE A 112 4.91 0.81 6.99
CA ILE A 112 3.75 -0.04 7.28
C ILE A 112 2.98 0.43 8.53
N TYR A 113 3.68 0.99 9.52
CA TYR A 113 3.06 1.56 10.71
C TYR A 113 2.05 2.66 10.38
N LYS A 114 2.42 3.54 9.42
CA LYS A 114 1.55 4.63 8.98
C LYS A 114 0.30 4.10 8.26
N LEU A 115 0.44 3.03 7.46
CA LEU A 115 -0.68 2.36 6.79
C LEU A 115 -1.66 1.70 7.78
N MET A 116 -1.17 1.29 8.95
CA MET A 116 -1.97 0.64 9.97
C MET A 116 -2.60 1.61 10.99
N SER A 117 -2.51 2.91 10.77
CA SER A 117 -3.20 3.91 11.61
C SER A 117 -4.73 3.81 11.47
N GLU A 118 -5.44 4.39 12.42
CA GLU A 118 -6.92 4.35 12.44
C GLU A 118 -7.52 4.97 11.18
N LYS A 119 -6.98 6.11 10.77
CA LYS A 119 -7.32 6.80 9.52
C LYS A 119 -6.06 7.19 8.79
N ILE A 120 -6.08 7.07 7.47
CA ILE A 120 -4.98 7.50 6.60
C ILE A 120 -5.49 8.48 5.55
N SER A 121 -4.59 9.39 5.18
CA SER A 121 -4.59 10.10 3.90
C SER A 121 -3.25 9.82 3.23
N PHE A 122 -3.26 9.14 2.10
CA PHE A 122 -2.00 8.79 1.41
C PHE A 122 -1.19 10.03 1.08
N ARG A 123 -1.84 11.13 0.66
CA ARG A 123 -1.17 12.38 0.30
C ARG A 123 -0.50 13.08 1.47
N GLU A 124 -1.05 12.96 2.67
CA GLU A 124 -0.46 13.54 3.88
C GLU A 124 0.75 12.74 4.35
N ILE A 125 0.67 11.41 4.26
CA ILE A 125 1.66 10.49 4.83
C ILE A 125 2.80 10.20 3.85
N PHE A 126 2.49 10.12 2.53
CA PHE A 126 3.41 9.69 1.49
C PHE A 126 3.49 10.72 0.36
N LYS A 127 4.58 10.68 -0.39
CA LYS A 127 4.65 11.24 -1.73
C LYS A 127 4.11 10.18 -2.71
N ILE A 128 3.03 10.49 -3.42
CA ILE A 128 2.49 9.62 -4.46
C ILE A 128 3.37 9.76 -5.69
N LEU A 129 3.94 8.64 -6.16
CA LEU A 129 4.78 8.59 -7.34
C LEU A 129 3.94 8.34 -8.60
N SER A 130 2.97 7.41 -8.50
CA SER A 130 2.03 7.13 -9.59
C SER A 130 0.80 6.38 -9.07
N ILE A 131 -0.31 6.52 -9.79
CA ILE A 131 -1.52 5.73 -9.66
C ILE A 131 -1.83 5.19 -11.05
N ASN A 132 -1.79 3.86 -11.21
CA ASN A 132 -2.06 3.21 -12.47
C ASN A 132 -3.24 2.25 -12.31
N GLN A 133 -4.22 2.39 -13.17
CA GLN A 133 -5.35 1.47 -13.26
C GLN A 133 -5.25 0.72 -14.59
N ALA A 134 -5.16 -0.59 -14.51
CA ALA A 134 -5.10 -1.45 -15.69
C ALA A 134 -5.80 -2.78 -15.38
N ASN A 135 -6.59 -3.27 -16.32
CA ASN A 135 -7.36 -4.49 -16.17
C ASN A 135 -8.22 -4.47 -14.89
N ASP A 136 -8.02 -5.42 -13.99
CA ASP A 136 -8.75 -5.56 -12.71
C ASP A 136 -7.93 -5.07 -11.50
N GLU A 137 -6.92 -4.25 -11.73
CA GLU A 137 -5.99 -3.82 -10.68
C GLU A 137 -5.74 -2.32 -10.69
N ILE A 138 -5.55 -1.77 -9.48
CA ILE A 138 -5.08 -0.41 -9.24
C ILE A 138 -3.76 -0.51 -8.49
N VAL A 139 -2.70 0.02 -9.09
CA VAL A 139 -1.36 0.06 -8.49
C VAL A 139 -1.03 1.48 -8.04
N ILE A 140 -0.80 1.65 -6.74
CA ILE A 140 -0.35 2.93 -6.16
C ILE A 140 1.10 2.78 -5.73
N LYS A 141 1.97 3.63 -6.29
CA LYS A 141 3.37 3.74 -5.87
C LYS A 141 3.56 4.92 -4.95
N LEU A 142 4.08 4.65 -3.77
CA LEU A 142 4.26 5.60 -2.68
C LEU A 142 5.73 5.68 -2.29
N LEU A 143 6.18 6.87 -1.92
CA LEU A 143 7.47 7.07 -1.29
C LEU A 143 7.25 7.59 0.14
N SER A 144 7.90 6.97 1.12
CA SER A 144 7.83 7.46 2.50
C SER A 144 8.46 8.85 2.59
N LYS A 145 7.75 9.80 3.19
CA LYS A 145 8.30 11.13 3.48
C LYS A 145 9.22 11.01 4.70
N ASN A 146 10.51 10.83 4.46
CA ASN A 146 11.51 10.99 5.51
C ASN A 146 12.13 12.38 5.34
N ASP A 147 12.19 13.15 6.42
CA ASP A 147 12.55 14.58 6.43
C ASP A 147 14.01 14.87 6.01
N SER A 148 14.85 13.86 5.77
CA SER A 148 16.30 14.06 5.65
C SER A 148 16.95 13.53 4.38
N SER A 149 16.28 12.74 3.54
CA SER A 149 16.86 12.23 2.31
C SER A 149 15.82 12.10 1.20
N ASN A 150 16.22 12.36 -0.05
CA ASN A 150 15.41 12.04 -1.23
C ASN A 150 15.34 10.52 -1.51
N ILE A 151 15.98 9.71 -0.67
CA ILE A 151 16.04 8.26 -0.73
C ILE A 151 15.15 7.77 0.41
N GLY A 152 13.93 7.37 0.12
CA GLY A 152 12.98 6.85 1.10
C GLY A 152 12.54 5.44 0.74
N THR A 153 11.98 4.73 1.70
CA THR A 153 11.34 3.44 1.45
C THR A 153 10.17 3.62 0.48
N GLN A 154 10.21 2.90 -0.63
CA GLN A 154 9.12 2.84 -1.60
C GLN A 154 8.12 1.74 -1.20
N ILE A 155 6.83 2.03 -1.37
CA ILE A 155 5.76 1.06 -1.14
C ILE A 155 4.91 1.01 -2.40
N ASN A 156 4.74 -0.17 -2.96
CA ASN A 156 3.82 -0.44 -4.05
C ASN A 156 2.61 -1.20 -3.47
N LEU A 157 1.42 -0.62 -3.58
CA LEU A 157 0.17 -1.24 -3.13
C LEU A 157 -0.66 -1.58 -4.36
N THR A 158 -1.10 -2.82 -4.47
CA THR A 158 -2.03 -3.25 -5.52
C THR A 158 -3.39 -3.58 -4.91
N PHE A 159 -4.41 -2.95 -5.43
CA PHE A 159 -5.80 -3.17 -5.04
C PHE A 159 -6.60 -3.77 -6.18
N SER A 160 -7.64 -4.54 -5.85
CA SER A 160 -8.65 -4.93 -6.82
C SER A 160 -9.45 -3.72 -7.26
N ASN A 161 -9.69 -3.58 -8.56
CA ASN A 161 -10.52 -2.50 -9.11
C ASN A 161 -12.01 -2.68 -8.77
N SER A 162 -12.46 -3.91 -8.56
CA SER A 162 -13.88 -4.22 -8.34
C SER A 162 -14.36 -3.90 -6.92
N ASN A 163 -13.50 -4.05 -5.91
CA ASN A 163 -13.89 -3.91 -4.49
C ASN A 163 -12.86 -3.24 -3.59
N TYR A 164 -11.79 -2.68 -4.18
CA TYR A 164 -10.68 -2.00 -3.50
C TYR A 164 -10.03 -2.83 -2.38
N SER A 165 -10.08 -4.16 -2.49
CA SER A 165 -9.36 -5.04 -1.57
C SER A 165 -7.88 -5.06 -1.91
N LEU A 166 -7.03 -5.02 -0.89
CA LEU A 166 -5.58 -5.17 -1.05
C LEU A 166 -5.28 -6.58 -1.59
N LYS A 167 -4.56 -6.64 -2.73
CA LYS A 167 -4.11 -7.88 -3.39
C LYS A 167 -2.66 -8.19 -3.08
N ASN A 168 -1.81 -7.17 -3.11
CA ASN A 168 -0.42 -7.31 -2.71
C ASN A 168 0.16 -5.98 -2.23
N TRP A 169 1.26 -6.08 -1.52
CA TRP A 169 2.16 -4.98 -1.28
C TRP A 169 3.61 -5.39 -1.53
N GLU A 170 4.40 -4.43 -1.92
CA GLU A 170 5.83 -4.55 -2.04
C GLU A 170 6.47 -3.37 -1.31
N ILE A 171 7.44 -3.66 -0.47
CA ILE A 171 8.21 -2.65 0.26
C ILE A 171 9.64 -2.76 -0.24
N ILE A 172 10.17 -1.67 -0.78
CA ILE A 172 11.54 -1.57 -1.26
C ILE A 172 12.25 -0.58 -0.34
N ASP A 173 13.23 -1.07 0.39
CA ASP A 173 14.00 -0.26 1.34
C ASP A 173 15.03 0.66 0.63
N GLU A 174 15.73 1.46 1.42
CA GLU A 174 16.75 2.40 0.91
C GLU A 174 17.96 1.70 0.27
N LEU A 175 18.17 0.43 0.54
CA LEU A 175 19.22 -0.41 -0.05
C LEU A 175 18.75 -1.14 -1.32
N GLY A 176 17.47 -0.98 -1.70
CA GLY A 176 16.85 -1.65 -2.84
C GLY A 176 16.41 -3.10 -2.54
N GLN A 177 16.42 -3.52 -1.26
CA GLN A 177 15.90 -4.82 -0.89
C GLN A 177 14.38 -4.81 -0.91
N SER A 178 13.78 -5.79 -1.60
CA SER A 178 12.32 -5.86 -1.75
C SER A 178 11.72 -6.96 -0.86
N THR A 179 10.62 -6.63 -0.22
CA THR A 179 9.74 -7.59 0.46
C THR A 179 8.39 -7.56 -0.23
N TYR A 180 8.03 -8.65 -0.89
CA TYR A 180 6.76 -8.79 -1.60
C TYR A 180 5.83 -9.76 -0.88
N LEU A 181 4.59 -9.32 -0.62
CA LEU A 181 3.51 -10.14 -0.09
C LEU A 181 2.28 -10.07 -0.99
N GLU A 182 1.79 -11.24 -1.36
CA GLU A 182 0.51 -11.43 -2.05
C GLU A 182 -0.55 -11.90 -1.05
N PHE A 183 -1.74 -11.29 -1.10
CA PHE A 183 -2.85 -11.60 -0.19
C PHE A 183 -3.98 -12.30 -0.92
N THR A 184 -4.45 -13.41 -0.34
CA THR A 184 -5.56 -14.19 -0.87
C THR A 184 -6.58 -14.49 0.21
N LYS A 185 -7.80 -14.85 -0.20
CA LYS A 185 -8.91 -15.13 0.74
C LYS A 185 -9.16 -14.00 1.73
N VAL A 186 -8.97 -12.77 1.28
CA VAL A 186 -9.08 -11.56 2.10
C VAL A 186 -10.52 -11.38 2.58
N ARG A 187 -10.70 -11.21 3.88
CA ARG A 187 -11.97 -10.89 4.55
C ARG A 187 -11.79 -9.62 5.36
N LYS A 188 -12.77 -8.72 5.31
CA LYS A 188 -12.76 -7.43 5.99
C LYS A 188 -13.83 -7.38 7.06
N ASN A 189 -13.61 -6.57 8.08
CA ASN A 189 -14.57 -6.26 9.15
C ASN A 189 -15.16 -7.50 9.83
N ILE A 190 -14.30 -8.49 10.06
CA ILE A 190 -14.64 -9.71 10.79
C ILE A 190 -14.15 -9.62 12.25
N SER A 191 -14.76 -10.39 13.13
CA SER A 191 -14.21 -10.57 14.48
C SER A 191 -12.90 -11.35 14.41
N ILE A 192 -11.87 -10.84 15.10
CA ILE A 192 -10.56 -11.49 15.24
C ILE A 192 -10.33 -11.78 16.71
N GLU A 193 -9.89 -13.00 17.02
CA GLU A 193 -9.61 -13.39 18.40
C GLU A 193 -8.43 -12.58 18.97
N PRO A 194 -8.61 -11.87 20.10
CA PRO A 194 -7.56 -11.02 20.69
C PRO A 194 -6.27 -11.76 21.01
N VAL A 195 -6.36 -13.07 21.28
CA VAL A 195 -5.19 -13.92 21.57
C VAL A 195 -4.18 -13.97 20.44
N LEU A 196 -4.59 -13.71 19.20
CA LEU A 196 -3.68 -13.68 18.03
C LEU A 196 -2.66 -12.55 18.09
N PHE A 197 -2.93 -11.50 18.86
CA PHE A 197 -2.05 -10.35 19.03
C PHE A 197 -1.28 -10.35 20.36
N VAL A 198 -1.41 -11.41 21.15
CA VAL A 198 -0.74 -11.53 22.45
C VAL A 198 0.69 -12.04 22.27
N VAL A 199 1.63 -11.31 22.85
CA VAL A 199 3.04 -11.72 23.00
C VAL A 199 3.27 -12.15 24.44
N LYS A 200 3.82 -13.34 24.64
CA LYS A 200 4.19 -13.88 25.94
C LYS A 200 5.65 -13.57 26.23
N VAL A 201 5.97 -13.22 27.46
CA VAL A 201 7.33 -13.03 27.95
C VAL A 201 7.63 -14.16 28.92
N ARG A 202 8.81 -14.75 28.81
CA ARG A 202 9.30 -15.78 29.75
C ARG A 202 9.75 -15.17 31.04
#